data_52d98b3b8ca3ad2690e753dc8a3cdf36
#
_entry.id   52d98b3b8ca3ad2690e753dc8a3cdf36
#
_cell.length_a   1.000
_cell.length_b   1.000
_cell.length_c   1.000
_cell.angle_alpha   90.00
_cell.angle_beta   90.00
_cell.angle_gamma   90.00
#
_symmetry.space_group_name_H-M   'P 1'
#
loop_
_entity.id
_entity.type
_entity.pdbx_description
1 polymer ?
#
loop_
_entity_poly.entity_id
_entity_poly.type
_entity_poly.pdbx_seq_one_letter_code
_entity_poly.pdbx_strand_id
1 'polypeptide(L)'
;MELTDLWPAPEVRRLTDRITTAAQPATALESLAPERAAPPDPELRRLVAVLAAGRTVAATADELGIGARRLHRRSLAAFGYGPKTLARILRLQRALALAREGMPHADTAARTGYADQAHLAREVREFTGSTLRELLLRRR
;
A
#
# COMPACT_ATOMS: atom_id res chain seq x y z
N MET A 1 -4.96 -17.60 -3.59
CA MET A 1 -5.29 -17.42 -2.17
C MET A 1 -5.72 -15.98 -1.98
N GLU A 2 -6.99 -15.76 -1.84
CA GLU A 2 -7.56 -14.42 -1.67
C GLU A 2 -7.47 -14.01 -0.20
N LEU A 3 -7.42 -12.71 0.07
CA LEU A 3 -7.40 -12.15 1.43
C LEU A 3 -8.59 -12.61 2.29
N THR A 4 -9.68 -12.99 1.63
CA THR A 4 -10.89 -13.56 2.23
C THR A 4 -10.71 -14.97 2.80
N ASP A 5 -9.64 -15.66 2.42
CA ASP A 5 -9.36 -17.03 2.92
C ASP A 5 -8.66 -17.01 4.30
N LEU A 6 -8.13 -15.86 4.72
CA LEU A 6 -7.37 -15.70 5.95
C LEU A 6 -8.10 -14.90 7.04
N TRP A 7 -9.12 -14.10 6.66
CA TRP A 7 -9.88 -13.29 7.61
C TRP A 7 -11.38 -13.27 7.25
N PRO A 8 -12.29 -13.19 8.24
CA PRO A 8 -13.71 -13.05 7.99
C PRO A 8 -14.00 -11.84 7.10
N ALA A 9 -14.76 -12.05 6.03
CA ALA A 9 -15.09 -11.03 5.04
C ALA A 9 -15.57 -9.66 5.59
N PRO A 10 -16.24 -9.58 6.76
CA PRO A 10 -16.59 -8.30 7.39
C PRO A 10 -15.39 -7.51 7.91
N GLU A 11 -14.32 -8.18 8.38
CA GLU A 11 -13.10 -7.51 8.87
C GLU A 11 -12.26 -6.96 7.73
N VAL A 12 -12.12 -7.72 6.65
CA VAL A 12 -11.45 -7.27 5.44
C VAL A 12 -12.15 -6.03 4.86
N ARG A 13 -13.48 -6.04 4.79
CA ARG A 13 -14.26 -4.87 4.35
C ARG A 13 -14.06 -3.65 5.24
N ARG A 14 -14.11 -3.81 6.56
CA ARG A 14 -13.89 -2.69 7.50
C ARG A 14 -12.48 -2.11 7.39
N LEU A 15 -11.46 -2.97 7.23
CA LEU A 15 -10.08 -2.54 7.01
C LEU A 15 -9.92 -1.83 5.66
N THR A 16 -10.50 -2.38 4.60
CA THR A 16 -10.48 -1.78 3.27
C THR A 16 -11.21 -0.43 3.29
N ASP A 17 -12.39 -0.34 3.89
CA ASP A 17 -13.15 0.90 4.01
C ASP A 17 -12.41 1.97 4.84
N ARG A 18 -11.75 1.57 5.93
CA ARG A 18 -10.94 2.50 6.75
C ARG A 18 -9.67 2.96 6.02
N ILE A 19 -9.03 2.10 5.25
CA ILE A 19 -7.85 2.46 4.45
C ILE A 19 -8.24 3.36 3.26
N THR A 20 -9.38 3.08 2.62
CA THR A 20 -9.86 3.87 1.48
C THR A 20 -10.51 5.20 1.87
N THR A 21 -11.05 5.31 3.10
CA THR A 21 -11.66 6.54 3.62
C THR A 21 -10.69 7.46 4.35
N ALA A 22 -9.51 6.99 4.73
CA ALA A 22 -8.54 7.81 5.45
C ALA A 22 -7.85 8.82 4.53
N ALA A 23 -7.76 10.07 5.00
CA ALA A 23 -7.07 11.15 4.28
C ALA A 23 -5.57 10.89 4.10
N GLN A 24 -5.00 10.09 5.01
CA GLN A 24 -3.64 9.57 4.94
C GLN A 24 -3.67 8.12 5.40
N PRO A 25 -3.46 7.15 4.50
CA PRO A 25 -3.47 5.72 4.86
C PRO A 25 -2.41 5.34 5.90
N ALA A 26 -1.27 6.01 5.90
CA ALA A 26 -0.26 5.86 6.95
C ALA A 26 -0.81 6.24 8.33
N THR A 27 -1.55 7.33 8.43
CA THR A 27 -2.19 7.79 9.68
C THR A 27 -3.35 6.87 10.09
N ALA A 28 -4.04 6.24 9.15
CA ALA A 28 -5.08 5.27 9.47
C ALA A 28 -4.48 3.96 10.01
N LEU A 29 -3.36 3.51 9.45
CA LEU A 29 -2.59 2.40 10.00
C LEU A 29 -2.01 2.74 11.38
N GLU A 30 -1.54 3.97 11.56
CA GLU A 30 -1.06 4.49 12.85
C GLU A 30 -2.20 4.63 13.87
N SER A 31 -3.41 5.00 13.46
CA SER A 31 -4.57 5.11 14.36
C SER A 31 -5.20 3.77 14.75
N LEU A 32 -4.91 2.70 14.00
CA LEU A 32 -5.27 1.33 14.35
C LEU A 32 -4.27 0.68 15.30
N ALA A 33 -3.09 1.26 15.43
CA ALA A 33 -2.00 0.76 16.26
C ALA A 33 -2.20 0.91 17.78
N PRO A 34 -2.87 1.95 18.34
CA PRO A 34 -2.91 2.16 19.78
C PRO A 34 -3.67 1.09 20.56
N GLU A 35 -4.61 0.39 19.94
CA GLU A 35 -5.45 -0.58 20.65
C GLU A 35 -4.81 -1.96 20.86
N ARG A 36 -3.64 -2.23 20.23
CA ARG A 36 -2.97 -3.55 20.32
C ARG A 36 -1.44 -3.48 20.37
N ALA A 37 -0.84 -2.34 20.66
CA ALA A 37 0.53 -2.09 20.24
C ALA A 37 1.58 -2.18 21.34
N ALA A 38 2.47 -3.12 21.15
CA ALA A 38 3.90 -2.85 21.30
C ALA A 38 4.31 -1.72 20.29
N PRO A 39 5.29 -0.85 20.63
CA PRO A 39 5.76 0.18 19.69
C PRO A 39 6.14 -0.45 18.36
N PRO A 40 5.81 0.20 17.22
CA PRO A 40 6.08 -0.38 15.91
C PRO A 40 7.57 -0.67 15.77
N ASP A 41 7.89 -1.90 15.38
CA ASP A 41 9.25 -2.36 15.18
C ASP A 41 10.00 -1.41 14.24
N PRO A 42 11.14 -0.83 14.65
CA PRO A 42 11.93 0.09 13.81
C PRO A 42 12.32 -0.51 12.46
N GLU A 43 12.58 -1.82 12.40
CA GLU A 43 12.90 -2.51 11.15
C GLU A 43 11.71 -2.53 10.20
N LEU A 44 10.49 -2.77 10.70
CA LEU A 44 9.27 -2.72 9.89
C LEU A 44 8.96 -1.30 9.40
N ARG A 45 9.14 -0.28 10.23
CA ARG A 45 8.98 1.12 9.82
C ARG A 45 9.95 1.48 8.70
N ARG A 46 11.21 1.06 8.82
CA ARG A 46 12.23 1.29 7.81
C ARG A 46 11.91 0.54 6.52
N LEU A 47 11.44 -0.71 6.60
CA LEU A 47 10.98 -1.49 5.46
C LEU A 47 9.87 -0.76 4.69
N VAL A 48 8.83 -0.31 5.38
CA VAL A 48 7.73 0.44 4.77
C VAL A 48 8.23 1.74 4.15
N ALA A 49 9.07 2.50 4.83
CA ALA A 49 9.61 3.76 4.33
C ALA A 49 10.44 3.58 3.05
N VAL A 50 11.28 2.56 2.98
CA VAL A 50 12.12 2.27 1.81
C VAL A 50 11.26 1.84 0.62
N LEU A 51 10.29 0.96 0.83
CA LEU A 51 9.35 0.56 -0.23
C LEU A 51 8.45 1.72 -0.67
N ALA A 52 7.96 2.54 0.27
CA ALA A 52 7.15 3.72 -0.03
C ALA A 52 7.92 4.77 -0.85
N ALA A 53 9.24 4.85 -0.69
CA ALA A 53 10.11 5.68 -1.52
C ALA A 53 10.29 5.15 -2.96
N GLY A 54 9.71 4.00 -3.29
CA GLY A 54 9.74 3.41 -4.62
C GLY A 54 10.94 2.49 -4.89
N ARG A 55 11.65 2.08 -3.84
CA ARG A 55 12.75 1.10 -3.97
C ARG A 55 12.20 -0.28 -4.32
N THR A 56 12.96 -1.05 -5.08
CA THR A 56 12.61 -2.45 -5.37
C THR A 56 12.70 -3.30 -4.12
N VAL A 57 12.03 -4.47 -4.12
CA VAL A 57 12.12 -5.44 -3.02
C VAL A 57 13.57 -5.87 -2.78
N ALA A 58 14.34 -6.14 -3.86
CA ALA A 58 15.74 -6.51 -3.77
C ALA A 58 16.59 -5.38 -3.15
N ALA A 59 16.44 -4.14 -3.63
CA ALA A 59 17.14 -2.99 -3.07
C ALA A 59 16.76 -2.73 -1.60
N THR A 60 15.52 -2.98 -1.22
CA THR A 60 15.06 -2.87 0.16
C THR A 60 15.74 -3.92 1.07
N ALA A 61 15.83 -5.16 0.62
CA ALA A 61 16.53 -6.22 1.34
C ALA A 61 18.02 -5.86 1.55
N ASP A 62 18.67 -5.35 0.52
CA ASP A 62 20.07 -4.92 0.58
C ASP A 62 20.25 -3.73 1.53
N GLU A 63 19.40 -2.73 1.46
CA GLU A 63 19.46 -1.54 2.32
C GLU A 63 19.22 -1.86 3.81
N LEU A 64 18.34 -2.82 4.09
CA LEU A 64 18.07 -3.30 5.43
C LEU A 64 19.13 -4.32 5.92
N GLY A 65 19.99 -4.81 5.04
CA GLY A 65 20.99 -5.83 5.37
C GLY A 65 20.38 -7.18 5.75
N ILE A 66 19.22 -7.52 5.22
CA ILE A 66 18.53 -8.78 5.46
C ILE A 66 18.34 -9.58 4.16
N GLY A 67 18.29 -10.91 4.27
CA GLY A 67 18.02 -11.76 3.12
C GLY A 67 16.57 -11.67 2.65
N ALA A 68 16.33 -11.97 1.36
CA ALA A 68 15.01 -11.94 0.74
C ALA A 68 13.98 -12.82 1.49
N ARG A 69 14.40 -13.96 2.01
CA ARG A 69 13.53 -14.86 2.80
C ARG A 69 13.10 -14.24 4.13
N ARG A 70 14.01 -13.57 4.83
CA ARG A 70 13.69 -12.86 6.08
C ARG A 70 12.76 -11.69 5.81
N LEU A 71 13.03 -10.91 4.78
CA LEU A 71 12.14 -9.81 4.34
C LEU A 71 10.73 -10.33 4.08
N HIS A 72 10.60 -11.44 3.35
CA HIS A 72 9.31 -12.06 3.06
C HIS A 72 8.57 -12.49 4.32
N ARG A 73 9.25 -13.21 5.23
CA ARG A 73 8.67 -13.64 6.52
C ARG A 73 8.23 -12.44 7.37
N ARG A 74 9.04 -11.40 7.45
CA ARG A 74 8.72 -10.18 8.21
C ARG A 74 7.49 -9.48 7.64
N SER A 75 7.40 -9.38 6.32
CA SER A 75 6.24 -8.79 5.65
C SER A 75 4.97 -9.61 5.88
N LEU A 76 5.03 -10.93 5.72
CA LEU A 76 3.88 -11.82 5.99
C LEU A 76 3.41 -11.74 7.44
N ALA A 77 4.32 -11.76 8.39
CA ALA A 77 3.99 -11.72 9.82
C ALA A 77 3.35 -10.39 10.22
N ALA A 78 3.82 -9.27 9.66
CA ALA A 78 3.35 -7.94 10.03
C ALA A 78 2.09 -7.50 9.25
N PHE A 79 1.97 -7.85 7.98
CA PHE A 79 0.95 -7.31 7.06
C PHE A 79 0.03 -8.38 6.47
N GLY A 80 0.36 -9.66 6.60
CA GLY A 80 -0.40 -10.76 6.02
C GLY A 80 -0.15 -10.99 4.53
N TYR A 81 0.77 -10.26 3.90
CA TYR A 81 1.17 -10.41 2.49
C TYR A 81 2.67 -10.13 2.31
N GLY A 82 3.22 -10.61 1.18
CA GLY A 82 4.63 -10.46 0.88
C GLY A 82 5.05 -9.05 0.48
N PRO A 83 6.36 -8.77 0.39
CA PRO A 83 6.87 -7.44 0.12
C PRO A 83 6.54 -6.92 -1.28
N LYS A 84 6.32 -7.78 -2.27
CA LYS A 84 5.84 -7.36 -3.60
C LYS A 84 4.46 -6.75 -3.54
N THR A 85 3.53 -7.37 -2.84
CA THR A 85 2.17 -6.85 -2.66
C THR A 85 2.19 -5.56 -1.86
N LEU A 86 2.98 -5.50 -0.79
CA LEU A 86 3.19 -4.28 -0.02
C LEU A 86 3.71 -3.13 -0.90
N ALA A 87 4.72 -3.39 -1.73
CA ALA A 87 5.27 -2.39 -2.66
C ALA A 87 4.21 -1.88 -3.66
N ARG A 88 3.36 -2.76 -4.17
CA ARG A 88 2.24 -2.39 -5.06
C ARG A 88 1.24 -1.47 -4.34
N ILE A 89 0.87 -1.81 -3.12
CA ILE A 89 -0.06 -1.00 -2.31
C ILE A 89 0.53 0.39 -2.03
N LEU A 90 1.78 0.46 -1.61
CA LEU A 90 2.46 1.74 -1.32
C LEU A 90 2.63 2.60 -2.58
N ARG A 91 2.93 1.98 -3.73
CA ARG A 91 2.96 2.66 -5.03
C ARG A 91 1.60 3.24 -5.39
N LEU A 92 0.54 2.46 -5.23
CA LEU A 92 -0.83 2.92 -5.48
C LEU A 92 -1.22 4.08 -4.57
N GLN A 93 -0.91 4.01 -3.28
CA GLN A 93 -1.17 5.10 -2.34
C GLN A 93 -0.48 6.40 -2.77
N ARG A 94 0.78 6.31 -3.20
CA ARG A 94 1.52 7.46 -3.72
C ARG A 94 0.88 8.04 -4.99
N ALA A 95 0.43 7.18 -5.91
CA ALA A 95 -0.29 7.62 -7.10
C ALA A 95 -1.62 8.31 -6.77
N LEU A 96 -2.39 7.75 -5.84
CA LEU A 96 -3.64 8.37 -5.38
C LEU A 96 -3.41 9.73 -4.73
N ALA A 97 -2.34 9.90 -3.96
CA ALA A 97 -1.98 11.18 -3.36
C ALA A 97 -1.72 12.24 -4.44
N LEU A 98 -0.87 11.94 -5.42
CA LEU A 98 -0.56 12.86 -6.53
C LEU A 98 -1.81 13.20 -7.38
N ALA A 99 -2.64 12.21 -7.66
CA ALA A 99 -3.88 12.45 -8.41
C ALA A 99 -4.87 13.35 -7.64
N ARG A 100 -4.92 13.23 -6.31
CA ARG A 100 -5.72 14.11 -5.45
C ARG A 100 -5.21 15.56 -5.42
N GLU A 101 -3.92 15.75 -5.61
CA GLU A 101 -3.28 17.07 -5.77
C GLU A 101 -3.55 17.68 -7.16
N GLY A 102 -4.25 16.97 -8.03
CA GLY A 102 -4.62 17.44 -9.36
C GLY A 102 -3.64 17.08 -10.47
N MET A 103 -2.67 16.21 -10.18
CA MET A 103 -1.73 15.76 -11.22
C MET A 103 -2.47 14.94 -12.30
N PRO A 104 -2.24 15.20 -13.60
CA PRO A 104 -2.81 14.40 -14.68
C PRO A 104 -2.48 12.91 -14.53
N HIS A 105 -3.41 12.04 -14.88
CA HIS A 105 -3.26 10.59 -14.64
C HIS A 105 -2.06 9.97 -15.36
N ALA A 106 -1.73 10.45 -16.56
CA ALA A 106 -0.55 10.00 -17.30
C ALA A 106 0.75 10.37 -16.57
N ASP A 107 0.82 11.60 -16.04
CA ASP A 107 1.98 12.08 -15.27
C ASP A 107 2.08 11.37 -13.92
N THR A 108 0.94 11.13 -13.28
CA THR A 108 0.85 10.33 -12.05
C THR A 108 1.42 8.93 -12.26
N ALA A 109 1.01 8.25 -13.33
CA ALA A 109 1.52 6.93 -13.69
C ALA A 109 3.03 6.96 -13.89
N ALA A 110 3.53 7.89 -14.70
CA ALA A 110 4.96 8.03 -14.97
C ALA A 110 5.79 8.29 -13.70
N ARG A 111 5.32 9.19 -12.83
CA ARG A 111 6.02 9.54 -11.58
C ARG A 111 6.03 8.43 -10.52
N THR A 112 5.06 7.56 -10.56
CA THR A 112 4.91 6.51 -9.54
C THR A 112 5.37 5.13 -10.01
N GLY A 113 5.99 5.04 -11.18
CA GLY A 113 6.61 3.82 -11.68
C GLY A 113 5.64 2.84 -12.36
N TYR A 114 4.48 3.32 -12.80
CA TYR A 114 3.61 2.56 -13.71
C TYR A 114 4.11 2.70 -15.16
N ALA A 115 3.93 1.64 -15.95
CA ALA A 115 4.32 1.66 -17.36
C ALA A 115 3.56 2.74 -18.15
N ASP A 116 2.26 2.92 -17.83
CA ASP A 116 1.36 3.88 -18.46
C ASP A 116 0.11 4.13 -17.59
N GLN A 117 -0.75 5.02 -18.05
CA GLN A 117 -2.02 5.33 -17.39
C GLN A 117 -2.96 4.12 -17.33
N ALA A 118 -2.95 3.25 -18.33
CA ALA A 118 -3.79 2.05 -18.36
C ALA A 118 -3.35 1.05 -17.31
N HIS A 119 -2.05 0.89 -17.07
CA HIS A 119 -1.51 0.07 -15.98
C HIS A 119 -1.97 0.58 -14.62
N LEU A 120 -1.87 1.89 -14.37
CA LEU A 120 -2.38 2.51 -13.16
C LEU A 120 -3.88 2.24 -12.98
N ALA A 121 -4.67 2.44 -14.01
CA ALA A 121 -6.12 2.23 -13.97
C ALA A 121 -6.50 0.78 -13.64
N ARG A 122 -5.79 -0.19 -14.22
CA ARG A 122 -6.01 -1.61 -13.92
C ARG A 122 -5.68 -1.94 -12.47
N GLU A 123 -4.58 -1.43 -11.95
CA GLU A 123 -4.18 -1.70 -10.56
C GLU A 123 -5.13 -1.04 -9.56
N VAL A 124 -5.59 0.18 -9.83
CA VAL A 124 -6.65 0.84 -9.04
C VAL A 124 -7.90 -0.04 -8.97
N ARG A 125 -8.35 -0.55 -10.10
CA ARG A 125 -9.54 -1.41 -10.16
C ARG A 125 -9.34 -2.74 -9.46
N GLU A 126 -8.16 -3.35 -9.60
CA GLU A 126 -7.81 -4.61 -8.93
C GLU A 126 -7.87 -4.49 -7.40
N PHE A 127 -7.28 -3.42 -6.83
CA PHE A 127 -7.24 -3.23 -5.38
C PHE A 127 -8.51 -2.64 -4.78
N THR A 128 -9.26 -1.83 -5.52
CA THR A 128 -10.36 -1.03 -4.96
C THR A 128 -11.74 -1.40 -5.51
N GLY A 129 -11.80 -2.12 -6.62
CA GLY A 129 -13.04 -2.40 -7.35
C GLY A 129 -13.67 -1.16 -8.02
N SER A 130 -13.01 0.00 -7.95
CA SER A 130 -13.48 1.27 -8.49
C SER A 130 -12.52 1.85 -9.53
N THR A 131 -12.99 2.81 -10.32
CA THR A 131 -12.11 3.59 -11.18
C THR A 131 -11.38 4.69 -10.39
N LEU A 132 -10.25 5.15 -10.89
CA LEU A 132 -9.52 6.27 -10.30
C LEU A 132 -10.42 7.52 -10.18
N ARG A 133 -11.22 7.80 -11.20
CA ARG A 133 -12.17 8.92 -11.21
C ARG A 133 -13.20 8.80 -10.08
N GLU A 134 -13.79 7.63 -9.90
CA GLU A 134 -14.76 7.38 -8.82
C GLU A 134 -14.14 7.58 -7.44
N LEU A 135 -12.90 7.10 -7.24
CA LEU A 135 -12.18 7.29 -5.97
C LEU A 135 -11.90 8.76 -5.67
N LEU A 136 -11.55 9.55 -6.69
CA LEU A 136 -11.30 10.98 -6.54
C LEU A 136 -12.57 11.78 -6.24
N LEU A 137 -13.71 11.36 -6.79
CA LEU A 137 -15.02 12.03 -6.58
C LEU A 137 -15.63 11.74 -5.21
N ARG A 138 -15.42 10.56 -4.64
CA ARG A 138 -15.97 10.15 -3.32
C ARG A 138 -15.49 11.00 -2.14
N ARG A 139 -14.56 11.89 -2.34
CA ARG A 139 -13.97 12.77 -1.31
C ARG A 139 -14.31 14.25 -1.45
N ARG A 140 -15.30 14.57 -2.21
CA ARG A 140 -15.80 15.96 -2.25
C ARG A 140 -16.97 16.15 -1.30
#